data_8db5b01c24ffb3f665eddc8b82f0e8af
#
_entry.id   8db5b01c24ffb3f665eddc8b82f0e8af
#
_cell.length_a   1.000
_cell.length_b   1.000
_cell.length_c   1.000
_cell.angle_alpha   90.00
_cell.angle_beta   90.00
_cell.angle_gamma   90.00
#
_symmetry.space_group_name_H-M   'P 1'
#
loop_
_entity.id
_entity.type
_entity.pdbx_description
1 polymer ?
#
loop_
_entity_poly.entity_id
_entity_poly.type
_entity_poly.pdbx_seq_one_letter_code
_entity_poly.pdbx_strand_id
1 'polypeptide(L)'
;MGAFQARVSLLGTIIGKRPASRERYPLSGIQAVRINGPIAYIVLYTALYAAFGVASPFWPKFFETRALTSQQIGLVLGAAMLVRLAAGPSIGMLADLLGSLRLVLATCAALAAGTAAALLLANTFWLLLLIALVQAAALAPTTSIADALSVNAAKPQLAGRPFEYGWIRGSASAAFVLGTLAIGQLISRTDLTPIIWMNVALLVAAAGATALVSSATTQSAPHTGASSVAIEVHGLLSISRFRILILVSALVYGSHAMHDAFAVIRWSAAGIDTSVISVLWSEAVAAEVIVFFLIGPALLDRFGVRGAAALAAAAGILRWSIAGVTTSVLLLSILQPLHGLTFALLHLACMRMMVTLVPSSLAATAQAFYAFGSGFVTAALTLLSGTLYARYGGAAFFPMALLCGVALPFAWFGFANERHRFDDYLIQHMRNELK
;
A
#
# COMPACT_ATOMS: atom_id res chain seq x y z
N MET A 1 -22.54 -54.80 -12.11
CA MET A 1 -21.64 -55.75 -12.80
C MET A 1 -20.30 -55.01 -12.87
N GLY A 2 -19.37 -55.26 -12.08
CA GLY A 2 -18.62 -56.46 -11.69
C GLY A 2 -17.20 -56.16 -12.05
N ALA A 3 -16.39 -55.80 -11.05
CA ALA A 3 -15.32 -56.62 -10.52
C ALA A 3 -14.36 -57.18 -11.58
N PHE A 4 -13.12 -56.69 -11.59
CA PHE A 4 -11.96 -57.55 -11.72
C PHE A 4 -10.79 -57.04 -10.88
N GLN A 5 -10.56 -57.84 -9.88
CA GLN A 5 -9.51 -57.84 -8.88
C GLN A 5 -8.13 -58.14 -9.47
N ALA A 6 -7.10 -57.49 -8.93
CA ALA A 6 -6.09 -58.10 -8.08
C ALA A 6 -5.12 -59.13 -8.69
N ARG A 7 -3.88 -58.96 -8.30
CA ARG A 7 -2.72 -59.86 -8.24
C ARG A 7 -1.80 -59.87 -9.47
N VAL A 8 -0.63 -59.29 -9.25
CA VAL A 8 0.62 -60.07 -9.24
C VAL A 8 1.61 -59.46 -8.24
N SER A 9 1.82 -60.22 -7.22
CA SER A 9 2.85 -60.02 -6.19
C SER A 9 4.16 -60.73 -6.58
N LEU A 10 5.26 -60.24 -5.98
CA LEU A 10 6.46 -60.97 -5.63
C LEU A 10 7.27 -61.62 -6.77
N LEU A 11 8.43 -61.08 -7.01
CA LEU A 11 9.72 -61.81 -6.95
C LEU A 11 10.86 -60.94 -7.46
N GLY A 12 11.85 -60.70 -6.65
CA GLY A 12 13.05 -60.00 -7.05
C GLY A 12 13.93 -59.57 -5.87
N THR A 13 14.03 -60.44 -4.88
CA THR A 13 15.09 -60.31 -3.83
C THR A 13 16.40 -60.81 -4.43
N ILE A 14 17.49 -60.15 -4.02
CA ILE A 14 18.87 -60.65 -3.95
C ILE A 14 19.86 -59.98 -4.89
N ILE A 15 20.89 -59.41 -4.22
CA ILE A 15 22.26 -59.11 -4.62
C ILE A 15 22.57 -57.67 -5.10
N GLY A 16 23.27 -56.97 -4.19
CA GLY A 16 23.98 -55.75 -4.56
C GLY A 16 24.32 -54.86 -3.36
N LYS A 17 25.04 -55.39 -2.32
CA LYS A 17 25.71 -54.54 -1.33
C LYS A 17 26.74 -53.67 -2.04
N ARG A 18 26.49 -52.34 -2.10
CA ARG A 18 27.54 -51.35 -2.35
C ARG A 18 27.99 -50.77 -1.03
N PRO A 19 29.30 -50.47 -0.86
CA PRO A 19 29.85 -49.98 0.40
C PRO A 19 29.38 -48.58 0.71
N ALA A 20 29.12 -48.31 1.99
CA ALA A 20 28.73 -47.02 2.52
C ALA A 20 29.74 -45.92 2.11
N SER A 21 29.31 -44.97 1.34
CA SER A 21 30.00 -43.70 1.14
C SER A 21 30.00 -42.95 2.48
N ARG A 22 31.17 -42.65 3.00
CA ARG A 22 31.37 -41.77 4.16
C ARG A 22 30.66 -40.44 3.91
N GLU A 23 29.56 -40.22 4.58
CA GLU A 23 28.98 -38.88 4.73
C GLU A 23 30.00 -37.99 5.43
N ARG A 24 30.58 -37.07 4.69
CA ARG A 24 31.29 -35.94 5.27
C ARG A 24 30.22 -35.03 5.87
N TYR A 25 30.13 -35.01 7.20
CA TYR A 25 29.41 -33.97 7.92
C TYR A 25 30.06 -32.62 7.58
N PRO A 26 29.34 -31.64 7.02
CA PRO A 26 29.90 -30.31 6.92
C PRO A 26 29.94 -29.69 8.30
N LEU A 27 31.13 -29.31 8.73
CA LEU A 27 31.33 -28.39 9.86
C LEU A 27 30.73 -27.04 9.47
N SER A 28 29.47 -26.80 9.76
CA SER A 28 28.87 -25.46 9.73
C SER A 28 28.31 -25.18 11.11
N GLY A 29 29.19 -24.70 11.97
CA GLY A 29 28.76 -23.94 13.12
C GLY A 29 28.23 -22.60 12.66
N ILE A 30 27.06 -22.34 12.94
CA ILE A 30 26.21 -21.20 13.32
C ILE A 30 24.81 -21.67 12.98
N GLN A 31 24.17 -22.34 13.93
CA GLN A 31 22.72 -22.55 13.85
C GLN A 31 22.10 -21.16 13.92
N ALA A 32 21.73 -20.62 12.75
CA ALA A 32 20.85 -19.45 12.69
C ALA A 32 19.62 -19.77 13.55
N VAL A 33 19.36 -18.94 14.53
CA VAL A 33 18.18 -19.03 15.40
C VAL A 33 16.97 -19.05 14.48
N ARG A 34 16.37 -20.23 14.26
CA ARG A 34 15.12 -20.37 13.51
C ARG A 34 14.01 -19.84 14.40
N ILE A 35 13.73 -18.55 14.27
CA ILE A 35 12.51 -17.96 14.83
C ILE A 35 11.31 -18.61 14.13
N ASN A 36 10.26 -18.96 14.89
CA ASN A 36 9.04 -19.50 14.32
C ASN A 36 8.55 -18.60 13.17
N GLY A 37 8.19 -19.21 12.02
CA GLY A 37 7.87 -18.51 10.78
C GLY A 37 6.97 -17.26 10.94
N PRO A 38 5.84 -17.30 11.70
CA PRO A 38 4.99 -16.14 11.93
C PRO A 38 5.72 -14.96 12.61
N ILE A 39 6.56 -15.24 13.59
CA ILE A 39 7.29 -14.22 14.36
C ILE A 39 8.29 -13.48 13.46
N ALA A 40 8.97 -14.18 12.56
CA ALA A 40 9.88 -13.55 11.60
C ALA A 40 9.18 -12.49 10.72
N TYR A 41 7.98 -12.81 10.24
CA TYR A 41 7.17 -11.86 9.45
C TYR A 41 6.64 -10.72 10.30
N ILE A 42 6.20 -10.97 11.54
CA ILE A 42 5.77 -9.93 12.48
C ILE A 42 6.92 -8.95 12.74
N VAL A 43 8.14 -9.44 12.97
CA VAL A 43 9.32 -8.58 13.19
C VAL A 43 9.62 -7.73 11.95
N LEU A 44 9.60 -8.34 10.74
CA LEU A 44 9.82 -7.62 9.49
C LEU A 44 8.77 -6.51 9.29
N TYR A 45 7.49 -6.83 9.44
CA TYR A 45 6.41 -5.87 9.26
C TYR A 45 6.42 -4.79 10.33
N THR A 46 6.69 -5.14 11.57
CA THR A 46 6.82 -4.16 12.67
C THR A 46 7.93 -3.16 12.36
N ALA A 47 9.11 -3.61 11.95
CA ALA A 47 10.21 -2.71 11.62
C ALA A 47 9.89 -1.83 10.41
N LEU A 48 9.34 -2.40 9.33
CA LEU A 48 9.03 -1.69 8.09
C LEU A 48 7.90 -0.66 8.29
N TYR A 49 6.82 -1.05 8.94
CA TYR A 49 5.66 -0.16 9.11
C TYR A 49 5.87 0.86 10.24
N ALA A 50 6.65 0.55 11.26
CA ALA A 50 7.11 1.57 12.21
C ALA A 50 7.98 2.62 11.52
N ALA A 51 8.87 2.23 10.59
CA ALA A 51 9.64 3.18 9.79
C ALA A 51 8.74 4.10 8.97
N PHE A 52 7.65 3.58 8.38
CA PHE A 52 6.66 4.40 7.69
C PHE A 52 5.91 5.33 8.65
N GLY A 53 5.49 4.84 9.81
CA GLY A 53 4.80 5.64 10.83
C GLY A 53 5.63 6.79 11.36
N VAL A 54 6.92 6.58 11.56
CA VAL A 54 7.88 7.61 11.99
C VAL A 54 8.03 8.70 10.93
N ALA A 55 8.09 8.34 9.67
CA ALA A 55 8.49 9.23 8.59
C ALA A 55 7.31 9.94 7.90
N SER A 56 6.26 9.18 7.53
CA SER A 56 5.21 9.66 6.62
C SER A 56 4.52 10.95 7.07
N PRO A 57 4.12 11.13 8.34
CA PRO A 57 3.42 12.34 8.76
C PRO A 57 4.29 13.57 8.72
N PHE A 58 5.57 13.42 9.00
CA PHE A 58 6.48 14.53 9.30
C PHE A 58 7.44 14.87 8.15
N TRP A 59 7.55 14.07 7.07
CA TRP A 59 8.40 14.40 5.93
C TRP A 59 8.11 15.76 5.31
N PRO A 60 6.84 16.18 5.09
CA PRO A 60 6.57 17.50 4.55
C PRO A 60 7.11 18.61 5.45
N LYS A 61 6.94 18.47 6.77
CA LYS A 61 7.45 19.43 7.75
C LYS A 61 8.98 19.43 7.83
N PHE A 62 9.61 18.27 7.69
CA PHE A 62 11.08 18.18 7.59
C PHE A 62 11.60 18.98 6.39
N PHE A 63 10.99 18.87 5.22
CA PHE A 63 11.39 19.64 4.04
C PHE A 63 11.18 21.15 4.25
N GLU A 64 10.14 21.55 4.96
CA GLU A 64 9.93 22.95 5.34
C GLU A 64 11.07 23.46 6.24
N THR A 65 11.57 22.67 7.21
CA THR A 65 12.73 23.06 8.05
C THR A 65 14.03 23.18 7.26
N ARG A 66 14.10 22.59 6.06
CA ARG A 66 15.20 22.74 5.09
C ARG A 66 14.97 23.91 4.13
N ALA A 67 14.09 24.85 4.50
CA ALA A 67 13.76 26.07 3.75
C ALA A 67 13.17 25.81 2.34
N LEU A 68 12.55 24.64 2.09
CA LEU A 68 11.80 24.40 0.87
C LEU A 68 10.50 25.20 0.90
N THR A 69 10.17 25.84 -0.21
CA THR A 69 8.87 26.46 -0.41
C THR A 69 7.76 25.43 -0.53
N SER A 70 6.50 25.82 -0.30
CA SER A 70 5.36 24.90 -0.46
C SER A 70 5.29 24.29 -1.86
N GLN A 71 5.65 25.05 -2.92
CA GLN A 71 5.73 24.51 -4.28
C GLN A 71 6.80 23.44 -4.41
N GLN A 72 7.98 23.65 -3.83
CA GLN A 72 9.06 22.67 -3.84
C GLN A 72 8.70 21.43 -3.04
N ILE A 73 8.01 21.57 -1.90
CA ILE A 73 7.51 20.43 -1.10
C ILE A 73 6.50 19.62 -1.93
N GLY A 74 5.52 20.28 -2.54
CA GLY A 74 4.56 19.63 -3.42
C GLY A 74 5.25 18.90 -4.59
N LEU A 75 6.28 19.51 -5.19
CA LEU A 75 7.08 18.89 -6.25
C LEU A 75 7.83 17.64 -5.76
N VAL A 76 8.51 17.71 -4.63
CA VAL A 76 9.25 16.58 -4.06
C VAL A 76 8.30 15.42 -3.77
N LEU A 77 7.19 15.67 -3.08
CA LEU A 77 6.24 14.63 -2.68
C LEU A 77 5.50 14.04 -3.88
N GLY A 78 5.00 14.87 -4.79
CA GLY A 78 4.27 14.40 -5.97
C GLY A 78 5.17 13.65 -6.95
N ALA A 79 6.39 14.14 -7.20
CA ALA A 79 7.37 13.43 -8.03
C ALA A 79 7.79 12.09 -7.40
N ALA A 80 7.97 12.04 -6.08
CA ALA A 80 8.24 10.81 -5.35
C ALA A 80 7.12 9.78 -5.52
N MET A 81 5.84 10.22 -5.50
CA MET A 81 4.70 9.35 -5.75
C MET A 81 4.68 8.81 -7.18
N LEU A 82 4.98 9.63 -8.19
CA LEU A 82 5.10 9.19 -9.59
C LEU A 82 6.22 8.15 -9.76
N VAL A 83 7.37 8.38 -9.13
CA VAL A 83 8.48 7.41 -9.13
C VAL A 83 8.05 6.09 -8.50
N ARG A 84 7.31 6.11 -7.38
CA ARG A 84 6.80 4.88 -6.74
C ARG A 84 5.88 4.09 -7.66
N LEU A 85 5.02 4.76 -8.43
CA LEU A 85 4.11 4.09 -9.37
C LEU A 85 4.87 3.31 -10.47
N ALA A 86 6.00 3.82 -10.92
CA ALA A 86 6.83 3.16 -11.92
C ALA A 86 7.80 2.13 -11.29
N ALA A 87 8.46 2.49 -10.20
CA ALA A 87 9.50 1.68 -9.56
C ALA A 87 8.93 0.40 -8.92
N GLY A 88 7.72 0.46 -8.34
CA GLY A 88 7.11 -0.69 -7.69
C GLY A 88 7.01 -1.91 -8.62
N PRO A 89 6.30 -1.81 -9.75
CA PRO A 89 6.21 -2.90 -10.73
C PRO A 89 7.56 -3.30 -11.33
N SER A 90 8.42 -2.31 -11.66
CA SER A 90 9.71 -2.57 -12.29
C SER A 90 10.66 -3.37 -11.39
N ILE A 91 10.74 -2.99 -10.11
CA ILE A 91 11.59 -3.70 -9.14
C ILE A 91 10.94 -5.03 -8.74
N GLY A 92 9.60 -5.11 -8.72
CA GLY A 92 8.89 -6.38 -8.56
C GLY A 92 9.25 -7.39 -9.64
N MET A 93 9.21 -6.99 -10.92
CA MET A 93 9.67 -7.81 -12.05
C MET A 93 11.14 -8.21 -11.91
N LEU A 94 12.01 -7.29 -11.49
CA LEU A 94 13.42 -7.60 -11.22
C LEU A 94 13.56 -8.64 -10.11
N ALA A 95 12.76 -8.58 -9.06
CA ALA A 95 12.76 -9.57 -7.99
C ALA A 95 12.37 -10.98 -8.47
N ASP A 96 11.38 -11.05 -9.38
CA ASP A 96 10.97 -12.29 -10.02
C ASP A 96 12.08 -12.85 -10.93
N LEU A 97 12.74 -11.99 -11.71
CA LEU A 97 13.87 -12.38 -12.57
C LEU A 97 15.08 -12.89 -11.77
N LEU A 98 15.37 -12.25 -10.63
CA LEU A 98 16.46 -12.67 -9.74
C LEU A 98 16.09 -13.92 -8.91
N GLY A 99 14.83 -14.33 -8.90
CA GLY A 99 14.36 -15.48 -8.13
C GLY A 99 14.51 -15.32 -6.60
N SER A 100 14.71 -14.09 -6.10
CA SER A 100 14.99 -13.84 -4.68
C SER A 100 14.30 -12.59 -4.15
N LEU A 101 13.01 -12.72 -3.83
CA LEU A 101 12.22 -11.66 -3.19
C LEU A 101 12.90 -11.13 -1.91
N ARG A 102 13.48 -12.03 -1.12
CA ARG A 102 14.15 -11.69 0.15
C ARG A 102 15.36 -10.77 -0.07
N LEU A 103 16.22 -11.09 -1.04
CA LEU A 103 17.41 -10.27 -1.34
C LEU A 103 17.02 -8.88 -1.83
N VAL A 104 16.05 -8.81 -2.74
CA VAL A 104 15.56 -7.53 -3.27
C VAL A 104 14.92 -6.69 -2.16
N LEU A 105 14.12 -7.29 -1.27
CA LEU A 105 13.56 -6.57 -0.13
C LEU A 105 14.66 -6.04 0.81
N ALA A 106 15.68 -6.85 1.11
CA ALA A 106 16.80 -6.44 1.95
C ALA A 106 17.58 -5.26 1.34
N THR A 107 17.90 -5.34 0.04
CA THR A 107 18.63 -4.29 -0.67
C THR A 107 17.81 -3.01 -0.76
N CYS A 108 16.51 -3.10 -1.02
CA CYS A 108 15.59 -1.96 -1.06
C CYS A 108 15.50 -1.28 0.31
N ALA A 109 15.33 -2.03 1.40
CA ALA A 109 15.28 -1.48 2.75
C ALA A 109 16.62 -0.85 3.17
N ALA A 110 17.76 -1.47 2.84
CA ALA A 110 19.08 -0.93 3.11
C ALA A 110 19.36 0.35 2.30
N LEU A 111 18.98 0.38 1.01
CA LEU A 111 19.10 1.58 0.17
C LEU A 111 18.21 2.71 0.71
N ALA A 112 16.99 2.40 1.14
CA ALA A 112 16.10 3.37 1.76
C ALA A 112 16.68 3.92 3.09
N ALA A 113 17.33 3.10 3.89
CA ALA A 113 18.04 3.54 5.09
C ALA A 113 19.21 4.49 4.75
N GLY A 114 20.02 4.12 3.76
CA GLY A 114 21.14 4.95 3.28
C GLY A 114 20.67 6.30 2.74
N THR A 115 19.60 6.33 1.95
CA THR A 115 19.02 7.58 1.44
C THR A 115 18.39 8.42 2.54
N ALA A 116 17.72 7.80 3.54
CA ALA A 116 17.24 8.52 4.70
C ALA A 116 18.40 9.18 5.46
N ALA A 117 19.51 8.48 5.71
CA ALA A 117 20.69 9.06 6.34
C ALA A 117 21.30 10.20 5.51
N ALA A 118 21.30 10.08 4.17
CA ALA A 118 21.80 11.12 3.28
C ALA A 118 21.04 12.46 3.37
N LEU A 119 19.76 12.44 3.82
CA LEU A 119 18.98 13.66 4.07
C LEU A 119 19.60 14.56 5.14
N LEU A 120 20.41 14.01 6.07
CA LEU A 120 21.15 14.80 7.06
C LEU A 120 22.14 15.76 6.42
N LEU A 121 22.75 15.36 5.31
CA LEU A 121 23.77 16.09 4.58
C LEU A 121 23.20 16.99 3.47
N ALA A 122 21.91 16.83 3.15
CA ALA A 122 21.29 17.52 2.05
C ALA A 122 20.78 18.92 2.47
N ASN A 123 21.35 19.96 1.85
CA ASN A 123 21.02 21.36 2.14
C ASN A 123 20.53 22.13 0.92
N THR A 124 20.43 21.48 -0.26
CA THR A 124 19.94 22.11 -1.48
C THR A 124 18.69 21.41 -2.00
N PHE A 125 17.79 22.15 -2.63
CA PHE A 125 16.55 21.61 -3.20
C PHE A 125 16.81 20.40 -4.12
N TRP A 126 17.75 20.52 -5.04
CA TRP A 126 18.02 19.46 -6.02
C TRP A 126 18.56 18.16 -5.39
N LEU A 127 19.40 18.30 -4.35
CA LEU A 127 19.90 17.14 -3.63
C LEU A 127 18.80 16.48 -2.78
N LEU A 128 17.96 17.27 -2.11
CA LEU A 128 16.79 16.77 -1.38
C LEU A 128 15.81 16.07 -2.31
N LEU A 129 15.53 16.65 -3.48
CA LEU A 129 14.69 16.02 -4.50
C LEU A 129 15.29 14.70 -4.97
N LEU A 130 16.56 14.66 -5.36
CA LEU A 130 17.22 13.43 -5.83
C LEU A 130 17.15 12.33 -4.77
N ILE A 131 17.50 12.64 -3.52
CA ILE A 131 17.47 11.67 -2.43
C ILE A 131 16.04 11.17 -2.19
N ALA A 132 15.05 12.05 -2.17
CA ALA A 132 13.65 11.68 -2.00
C ALA A 132 13.13 10.77 -3.13
N LEU A 133 13.54 11.01 -4.38
CA LEU A 133 13.18 10.16 -5.52
C LEU A 133 13.81 8.76 -5.43
N VAL A 134 15.09 8.68 -5.05
CA VAL A 134 15.78 7.39 -4.86
C VAL A 134 15.18 6.63 -3.69
N GLN A 135 14.88 7.32 -2.57
CA GLN A 135 14.19 6.71 -1.43
C GLN A 135 12.81 6.19 -1.81
N ALA A 136 12.04 6.99 -2.56
CA ALA A 136 10.73 6.59 -3.04
C ALA A 136 10.79 5.34 -3.94
N ALA A 137 11.76 5.26 -4.84
CA ALA A 137 11.99 4.09 -5.68
C ALA A 137 12.36 2.86 -4.84
N ALA A 138 13.25 3.02 -3.85
CA ALA A 138 13.66 1.93 -2.97
C ALA A 138 12.51 1.41 -2.10
N LEU A 139 11.65 2.29 -1.58
CA LEU A 139 10.52 1.89 -0.74
C LEU A 139 9.33 1.34 -1.54
N ALA A 140 9.22 1.65 -2.83
CA ALA A 140 8.06 1.31 -3.66
C ALA A 140 7.68 -0.19 -3.63
N PRO A 141 8.60 -1.15 -3.80
CA PRO A 141 8.29 -2.57 -3.82
C PRO A 141 8.23 -3.23 -2.44
N THR A 142 8.64 -2.53 -1.37
CA THR A 142 8.89 -3.18 -0.06
C THR A 142 7.65 -3.83 0.53
N THR A 143 6.50 -3.17 0.46
CA THR A 143 5.25 -3.71 0.99
C THR A 143 4.72 -4.87 0.16
N SER A 144 4.73 -4.76 -1.17
CA SER A 144 4.25 -5.83 -2.07
C SER A 144 5.14 -7.07 -2.00
N ILE A 145 6.46 -6.90 -1.91
CA ILE A 145 7.39 -8.03 -1.75
C ILE A 145 7.21 -8.68 -0.37
N ALA A 146 7.07 -7.88 0.70
CA ALA A 146 6.79 -8.41 2.04
C ALA A 146 5.45 -9.18 2.07
N ASP A 147 4.40 -8.66 1.42
CA ASP A 147 3.11 -9.33 1.29
C ASP A 147 3.25 -10.66 0.52
N ALA A 148 3.95 -10.68 -0.61
CA ALA A 148 4.20 -11.89 -1.39
C ALA A 148 4.94 -12.97 -0.57
N LEU A 149 5.95 -12.57 0.19
CA LEU A 149 6.69 -13.49 1.08
C LEU A 149 5.80 -14.05 2.18
N SER A 150 4.99 -13.21 2.84
CA SER A 150 4.15 -13.62 3.97
C SER A 150 2.95 -14.47 3.56
N VAL A 151 2.28 -14.12 2.45
CA VAL A 151 1.15 -14.91 1.91
C VAL A 151 1.62 -16.28 1.45
N ASN A 152 2.79 -16.38 0.82
CA ASN A 152 3.35 -17.67 0.43
C ASN A 152 3.70 -18.56 1.64
N ALA A 153 4.16 -17.96 2.73
CA ALA A 153 4.46 -18.69 3.97
C ALA A 153 3.19 -19.09 4.76
N ALA A 154 2.11 -18.32 4.64
CA ALA A 154 0.82 -18.60 5.28
C ALA A 154 0.04 -19.75 4.62
N LYS A 155 0.43 -20.19 3.42
CA LYS A 155 -0.20 -21.34 2.76
C LYS A 155 0.03 -22.59 3.60
N PRO A 156 -0.99 -23.47 3.80
CA PRO A 156 -0.84 -24.69 4.55
C PRO A 156 0.23 -25.56 3.91
N GLN A 157 1.34 -25.78 4.62
CA GLN A 157 2.35 -26.75 4.26
C GLN A 157 2.01 -28.06 4.94
N LEU A 158 2.26 -29.20 4.28
CA LEU A 158 1.97 -30.56 4.78
C LEU A 158 2.56 -30.88 6.16
N ALA A 159 3.46 -30.06 6.70
CA ALA A 159 4.10 -30.23 8.01
C ALA A 159 4.10 -28.96 8.88
N GLY A 160 3.51 -27.84 8.45
CA GLY A 160 3.50 -26.59 9.19
C GLY A 160 2.10 -26.25 9.71
N ARG A 161 2.04 -25.67 10.93
CA ARG A 161 0.79 -25.11 11.43
C ARG A 161 0.45 -23.88 10.59
N PRO A 162 -0.76 -23.78 10.00
CA PRO A 162 -1.18 -22.57 9.30
C PRO A 162 -1.21 -21.41 10.29
N PHE A 163 -0.74 -20.24 9.85
CA PHE A 163 -0.91 -19.00 10.61
C PHE A 163 -1.76 -18.02 9.80
N GLU A 164 -2.52 -17.20 10.51
CA GLU A 164 -3.40 -16.23 9.87
C GLU A 164 -2.59 -15.00 9.45
N TYR A 165 -2.63 -14.66 8.16
CA TYR A 165 -2.04 -13.44 7.61
C TYR A 165 -2.57 -12.16 8.28
N GLY A 166 -3.80 -12.20 8.82
CA GLY A 166 -4.41 -11.10 9.55
C GLY A 166 -3.57 -10.59 10.73
N TRP A 167 -2.90 -11.48 11.46
CA TRP A 167 -2.02 -11.09 12.57
C TRP A 167 -0.81 -10.28 12.10
N ILE A 168 -0.23 -10.64 10.94
CA ILE A 168 0.89 -9.91 10.35
C ILE A 168 0.43 -8.51 9.92
N ARG A 169 -0.71 -8.40 9.24
CA ARG A 169 -1.26 -7.09 8.83
C ARG A 169 -1.68 -6.24 10.02
N GLY A 170 -2.25 -6.85 11.06
CA GLY A 170 -2.58 -6.16 12.30
C GLY A 170 -1.34 -5.59 13.00
N SER A 171 -0.24 -6.36 13.06
CA SER A 171 1.01 -5.88 13.64
C SER A 171 1.61 -4.70 12.84
N ALA A 172 1.45 -4.69 11.51
CA ALA A 172 1.87 -3.58 10.67
C ALA A 172 1.14 -2.28 11.02
N SER A 173 -0.19 -2.32 11.11
CA SER A 173 -0.99 -1.13 11.45
C SER A 173 -0.69 -0.64 12.87
N ALA A 174 -0.55 -1.55 13.83
CA ALA A 174 -0.15 -1.21 15.20
C ALA A 174 1.24 -0.58 15.24
N ALA A 175 2.22 -1.14 14.51
CA ALA A 175 3.57 -0.61 14.42
C ALA A 175 3.62 0.77 13.79
N PHE A 176 2.82 1.04 12.75
CA PHE A 176 2.70 2.36 12.15
C PHE A 176 2.21 3.39 13.19
N VAL A 177 1.11 3.10 13.89
CA VAL A 177 0.55 3.98 14.92
C VAL A 177 1.56 4.20 16.05
N LEU A 178 2.18 3.14 16.56
CA LEU A 178 3.18 3.24 17.62
C LEU A 178 4.41 4.05 17.18
N GLY A 179 4.88 3.86 15.94
CA GLY A 179 5.97 4.64 15.36
C GLY A 179 5.63 6.12 15.27
N THR A 180 4.42 6.45 14.80
CA THR A 180 3.92 7.83 14.72
C THR A 180 3.81 8.48 16.09
N LEU A 181 3.25 7.78 17.08
CA LEU A 181 3.12 8.29 18.45
C LEU A 181 4.49 8.49 19.11
N ALA A 182 5.39 7.51 18.97
CA ALA A 182 6.72 7.55 19.55
C ALA A 182 7.52 8.73 18.99
N ILE A 183 7.55 8.92 17.67
CA ILE A 183 8.30 10.02 17.08
C ILE A 183 7.73 11.38 17.47
N GLY A 184 6.40 11.51 17.57
CA GLY A 184 5.76 12.76 17.99
C GLY A 184 6.17 13.22 19.39
N GLN A 185 6.61 12.29 20.26
CA GLN A 185 7.14 12.61 21.60
C GLN A 185 8.64 12.97 21.58
N LEU A 186 9.38 12.48 20.58
CA LEU A 186 10.84 12.64 20.51
C LEU A 186 11.27 13.88 19.74
N ILE A 187 10.45 14.38 18.81
CA ILE A 187 10.74 15.56 18.01
C ILE A 187 10.21 16.83 18.70
N SER A 188 10.87 17.94 18.41
CA SER A 188 10.38 19.27 18.73
C SER A 188 10.00 20.03 17.46
N ARG A 189 9.36 21.21 17.61
CA ARG A 189 9.02 22.06 16.46
C ARG A 189 10.23 22.54 15.67
N THR A 190 11.39 22.61 16.32
CA THR A 190 12.65 23.13 15.77
C THR A 190 13.62 22.03 15.38
N ASP A 191 13.51 20.84 15.97
CA ASP A 191 14.39 19.71 15.68
C ASP A 191 13.59 18.47 15.28
N LEU A 192 13.61 18.18 13.99
CA LEU A 192 13.02 17.00 13.38
C LEU A 192 14.08 15.90 13.05
N THR A 193 15.32 16.11 13.43
CA THR A 193 16.43 15.16 13.18
C THR A 193 16.16 13.76 13.74
N PRO A 194 15.49 13.57 14.91
CA PRO A 194 15.16 12.25 15.42
C PRO A 194 14.33 11.38 14.45
N ILE A 195 13.53 12.01 13.54
CA ILE A 195 12.80 11.27 12.50
C ILE A 195 13.77 10.49 11.64
N ILE A 196 14.86 11.12 11.20
CA ILE A 196 15.83 10.49 10.30
C ILE A 196 16.52 9.33 11.02
N TRP A 197 17.03 9.54 12.24
CA TRP A 197 17.72 8.48 12.97
C TRP A 197 16.84 7.30 13.27
N MET A 198 15.61 7.54 13.71
CA MET A 198 14.66 6.47 14.00
C MET A 198 14.21 5.74 12.72
N ASN A 199 13.98 6.47 11.63
CA ASN A 199 13.65 5.87 10.34
C ASN A 199 14.80 5.01 9.80
N VAL A 200 16.05 5.50 9.85
CA VAL A 200 17.26 4.74 9.47
C VAL A 200 17.37 3.46 10.30
N ALA A 201 17.28 3.56 11.63
CA ALA A 201 17.40 2.41 12.51
C ALA A 201 16.34 1.34 12.21
N LEU A 202 15.10 1.74 12.00
CA LEU A 202 13.99 0.84 11.69
C LEU A 202 14.12 0.22 10.29
N LEU A 203 14.59 0.97 9.28
CA LEU A 203 14.83 0.43 7.94
C LEU A 203 16.03 -0.54 7.92
N VAL A 204 17.09 -0.27 8.69
CA VAL A 204 18.20 -1.21 8.89
C VAL A 204 17.70 -2.47 9.60
N ALA A 205 16.86 -2.32 10.63
CA ALA A 205 16.23 -3.46 11.32
C ALA A 205 15.33 -4.26 10.35
N ALA A 206 14.57 -3.59 9.49
CA ALA A 206 13.76 -4.25 8.46
C ALA A 206 14.63 -5.03 7.46
N ALA A 207 15.74 -4.43 6.99
CA ALA A 207 16.71 -5.11 6.11
C ALA A 207 17.31 -6.35 6.80
N GLY A 208 17.70 -6.24 8.06
CA GLY A 208 18.19 -7.37 8.87
C GLY A 208 17.13 -8.45 9.11
N ALA A 209 15.88 -8.04 9.37
CA ALA A 209 14.77 -8.97 9.60
C ALA A 209 14.46 -9.85 8.38
N THR A 210 14.80 -9.42 7.17
CA THR A 210 14.67 -10.27 5.97
C THR A 210 15.48 -11.56 6.08
N ALA A 211 16.58 -11.59 6.86
CA ALA A 211 17.37 -12.79 7.08
C ALA A 211 16.62 -13.87 7.90
N LEU A 212 15.63 -13.46 8.68
CA LEU A 212 14.80 -14.36 9.49
C LEU A 212 13.67 -15.01 8.67
N VAL A 213 13.31 -14.40 7.53
CA VAL A 213 12.21 -14.83 6.68
C VAL A 213 12.64 -15.94 5.73
N SER A 214 11.80 -16.96 5.54
CA SER A 214 12.08 -18.06 4.61
C SER A 214 12.19 -17.56 3.17
N SER A 215 13.17 -18.04 2.42
CA SER A 215 13.24 -17.81 0.99
C SER A 215 12.14 -18.61 0.29
N ALA A 216 11.07 -17.94 -0.13
CA ALA A 216 10.10 -18.54 -1.04
C ALA A 216 10.68 -18.54 -2.45
N THR A 217 10.79 -19.70 -3.07
CA THR A 217 11.03 -19.82 -4.51
C THR A 217 9.76 -19.40 -5.23
N THR A 218 9.83 -18.34 -5.97
CA THR A 218 8.73 -17.86 -6.83
C THR A 218 8.58 -18.86 -7.99
N GLN A 219 7.46 -19.58 -8.05
CA GLN A 219 7.08 -20.23 -9.29
C GLN A 219 6.48 -19.15 -10.19
N SER A 220 7.23 -18.75 -11.22
CA SER A 220 6.72 -17.83 -12.24
C SER A 220 5.52 -18.47 -12.93
N ALA A 221 4.38 -17.79 -12.88
CA ALA A 221 3.24 -18.18 -13.71
C ALA A 221 3.59 -18.00 -15.20
N PRO A 222 3.10 -18.89 -16.09
CA PRO A 222 3.36 -18.74 -17.52
C PRO A 222 2.80 -17.41 -18.02
N HIS A 223 3.63 -16.62 -18.72
CA HIS A 223 3.18 -15.40 -19.38
C HIS A 223 2.26 -15.76 -20.56
N THR A 224 1.01 -15.35 -20.47
CA THR A 224 0.09 -15.32 -21.61
C THR A 224 0.58 -14.32 -22.65
N GLY A 225 0.46 -14.66 -23.94
CA GLY A 225 1.03 -13.83 -25.04
C GLY A 225 0.49 -12.38 -25.04
N ALA A 226 1.36 -11.43 -25.38
CA ALA A 226 1.07 -9.99 -25.31
C ALA A 226 -0.16 -9.51 -26.12
N SER A 227 -0.55 -10.22 -27.16
CA SER A 227 -1.72 -9.88 -27.99
C SER A 227 -3.06 -10.16 -27.31
N SER A 228 -3.17 -11.23 -26.51
CA SER A 228 -4.38 -11.52 -25.76
C SER A 228 -4.60 -10.50 -24.63
N VAL A 229 -3.52 -10.07 -23.98
CA VAL A 229 -3.56 -9.08 -22.88
C VAL A 229 -4.10 -7.73 -23.38
N ALA A 230 -3.71 -7.28 -24.58
CA ALA A 230 -4.18 -5.99 -25.12
C ALA A 230 -5.69 -5.96 -25.39
N ILE A 231 -6.25 -7.05 -25.91
CA ILE A 231 -7.69 -7.20 -26.16
C ILE A 231 -8.46 -7.25 -24.83
N GLU A 232 -7.96 -7.97 -23.86
CA GLU A 232 -8.56 -8.10 -22.54
C GLU A 232 -8.55 -6.78 -21.76
N VAL A 233 -7.45 -6.00 -21.86
CA VAL A 233 -7.33 -4.65 -21.28
C VAL A 233 -8.32 -3.69 -21.93
N HIS A 234 -8.43 -3.70 -23.28
CA HIS A 234 -9.40 -2.88 -23.97
C HIS A 234 -10.84 -3.22 -23.55
N GLY A 235 -11.15 -4.52 -23.43
CA GLY A 235 -12.43 -5.01 -22.94
C GLY A 235 -12.75 -4.50 -21.52
N LEU A 236 -11.78 -4.54 -20.62
CA LEU A 236 -11.93 -4.05 -19.25
C LEU A 236 -12.20 -2.54 -19.21
N LEU A 237 -11.45 -1.76 -19.97
CA LEU A 237 -11.64 -0.30 -20.06
C LEU A 237 -12.89 0.11 -20.82
N SER A 238 -13.50 -0.75 -21.64
CA SER A 238 -14.78 -0.50 -22.29
C SER A 238 -15.96 -0.54 -21.32
N ILE A 239 -15.82 -1.23 -20.17
CA ILE A 239 -16.86 -1.31 -19.14
C ILE A 239 -17.02 0.05 -18.48
N SER A 240 -18.12 0.74 -18.77
CA SER A 240 -18.38 2.10 -18.26
C SER A 240 -18.30 2.18 -16.73
N ARG A 241 -18.82 1.18 -16.02
CA ARG A 241 -18.78 1.12 -14.55
C ARG A 241 -17.39 0.94 -13.99
N PHE A 242 -16.52 0.21 -14.67
CA PHE A 242 -15.13 0.08 -14.27
C PHE A 242 -14.40 1.43 -14.39
N ARG A 243 -14.65 2.19 -15.46
CA ARG A 243 -14.12 3.55 -15.59
C ARG A 243 -14.63 4.49 -14.50
N ILE A 244 -15.94 4.40 -14.17
CA ILE A 244 -16.52 5.20 -13.07
C ILE A 244 -15.92 4.81 -11.73
N LEU A 245 -15.68 3.52 -11.47
CA LEU A 245 -15.00 3.04 -10.26
C LEU A 245 -13.62 3.69 -10.13
N ILE A 246 -12.82 3.66 -11.20
CA ILE A 246 -11.50 4.30 -11.21
C ILE A 246 -11.63 5.81 -10.98
N LEU A 247 -12.59 6.49 -11.64
CA LEU A 247 -12.80 7.91 -11.49
C LEU A 247 -13.17 8.29 -10.06
N VAL A 248 -14.16 7.62 -9.47
CA VAL A 248 -14.61 7.89 -8.08
C VAL A 248 -13.48 7.66 -7.09
N SER A 249 -12.75 6.54 -7.22
CA SER A 249 -11.60 6.25 -6.35
C SER A 249 -10.49 7.30 -6.52
N ALA A 250 -10.17 7.68 -7.75
CA ALA A 250 -9.14 8.68 -8.05
C ALA A 250 -9.50 10.06 -7.49
N LEU A 251 -10.76 10.49 -7.58
CA LEU A 251 -11.20 11.78 -7.03
C LEU A 251 -11.17 11.79 -5.51
N VAL A 252 -11.70 10.74 -4.86
CA VAL A 252 -11.77 10.72 -3.39
C VAL A 252 -10.39 10.48 -2.77
N TYR A 253 -9.58 9.53 -3.29
CA TYR A 253 -8.20 9.35 -2.78
C TYR A 253 -7.31 10.52 -3.13
N GLY A 254 -7.44 11.07 -4.34
CA GLY A 254 -6.71 12.25 -4.75
C GLY A 254 -7.00 13.45 -3.84
N SER A 255 -8.20 13.55 -3.26
CA SER A 255 -8.55 14.61 -2.31
C SER A 255 -7.73 14.60 -1.02
N HIS A 256 -7.05 13.49 -0.69
CA HIS A 256 -6.14 13.42 0.46
C HIS A 256 -4.81 14.15 0.22
N ALA A 257 -4.46 14.45 -1.03
CA ALA A 257 -3.17 15.03 -1.40
C ALA A 257 -2.80 16.30 -0.61
N MET A 258 -3.77 17.20 -0.38
CA MET A 258 -3.56 18.41 0.40
C MET A 258 -3.29 18.10 1.87
N HIS A 259 -4.04 17.16 2.46
CA HIS A 259 -3.86 16.75 3.83
C HIS A 259 -2.49 16.08 4.04
N ASP A 260 -2.14 15.13 3.20
CA ASP A 260 -0.92 14.36 3.35
C ASP A 260 0.34 15.22 3.17
N ALA A 261 0.26 16.26 2.34
CA ALA A 261 1.38 17.17 2.11
C ALA A 261 1.43 18.36 3.08
N PHE A 262 0.30 18.89 3.54
CA PHE A 262 0.30 20.19 4.23
C PHE A 262 -0.42 20.23 5.57
N ALA A 263 -1.10 19.18 6.02
CA ALA A 263 -1.79 19.20 7.31
C ALA A 263 -0.83 19.44 8.49
N VAL A 264 0.27 18.71 8.55
CA VAL A 264 1.26 18.84 9.64
C VAL A 264 1.94 20.19 9.61
N ILE A 265 2.26 20.72 8.43
CA ILE A 265 2.81 22.08 8.29
C ILE A 265 1.82 23.11 8.84
N ARG A 266 0.54 23.01 8.45
CA ARG A 266 -0.51 23.92 8.90
C ARG A 266 -0.75 23.85 10.41
N TRP A 267 -0.83 22.64 10.95
CA TRP A 267 -1.04 22.43 12.39
C TRP A 267 0.13 22.95 13.22
N SER A 268 1.37 22.70 12.76
CA SER A 268 2.58 23.24 13.40
C SER A 268 2.61 24.77 13.35
N ALA A 269 2.21 25.39 12.22
CA ALA A 269 2.12 26.84 12.08
C ALA A 269 1.04 27.44 13.00
N ALA A 270 -0.04 26.70 13.29
CA ALA A 270 -1.07 27.09 14.25
C ALA A 270 -0.66 26.89 15.71
N GLY A 271 0.56 26.42 15.97
CA GLY A 271 1.08 26.23 17.33
C GLY A 271 0.73 24.91 17.97
N ILE A 272 0.20 23.92 17.24
CA ILE A 272 -0.08 22.59 17.78
C ILE A 272 1.23 21.83 18.00
N ASP A 273 1.38 21.18 19.15
CA ASP A 273 2.57 20.43 19.50
C ASP A 273 2.69 19.13 18.70
N THR A 274 3.93 18.70 18.46
CA THR A 274 4.24 17.50 17.67
C THR A 274 3.63 16.23 18.27
N SER A 275 3.54 16.14 19.59
CA SER A 275 2.84 15.05 20.29
C SER A 275 1.36 15.00 19.96
N VAL A 276 0.68 16.15 19.94
CA VAL A 276 -0.74 16.25 19.58
C VAL A 276 -0.93 15.96 18.08
N ILE A 277 -0.04 16.46 17.22
CA ILE A 277 -0.04 16.15 15.78
C ILE A 277 0.05 14.65 15.55
N SER A 278 0.93 13.96 16.27
CA SER A 278 1.08 12.51 16.15
C SER A 278 -0.19 11.74 16.59
N VAL A 279 -0.90 12.23 17.61
CA VAL A 279 -2.20 11.67 18.03
C VAL A 279 -3.23 11.88 16.93
N LEU A 280 -3.40 13.09 16.42
CA LEU A 280 -4.34 13.39 15.34
C LEU A 280 -4.11 12.50 14.09
N TRP A 281 -2.86 12.27 13.72
CA TRP A 281 -2.53 11.38 12.60
C TRP A 281 -2.86 9.92 12.94
N SER A 282 -2.55 9.50 14.15
CA SER A 282 -2.82 8.13 14.63
C SER A 282 -4.32 7.83 14.73
N GLU A 283 -5.16 8.80 15.09
CA GLU A 283 -6.63 8.69 15.08
C GLU A 283 -7.15 8.34 13.68
N ALA A 284 -6.62 8.98 12.64
CA ALA A 284 -7.01 8.68 11.26
C ALA A 284 -6.67 7.25 10.86
N VAL A 285 -5.46 6.76 11.18
CA VAL A 285 -5.03 5.40 10.86
C VAL A 285 -5.77 4.36 11.71
N ALA A 286 -6.00 4.65 12.99
CA ALA A 286 -6.78 3.77 13.86
C ALA A 286 -8.23 3.62 13.35
N ALA A 287 -8.85 4.73 12.93
CA ALA A 287 -10.18 4.71 12.34
C ALA A 287 -10.23 3.92 11.03
N GLU A 288 -9.17 4.00 10.19
CA GLU A 288 -9.04 3.19 8.99
C GLU A 288 -9.10 1.69 9.34
N VAL A 289 -8.32 1.25 10.32
CA VAL A 289 -8.29 -0.15 10.77
C VAL A 289 -9.67 -0.59 11.31
N ILE A 290 -10.30 0.25 12.14
CA ILE A 290 -11.62 -0.04 12.71
C ILE A 290 -12.67 -0.17 11.59
N VAL A 291 -12.66 0.75 10.63
CA VAL A 291 -13.59 0.68 9.50
C VAL A 291 -13.29 -0.52 8.63
N PHE A 292 -12.02 -0.81 8.35
CA PHE A 292 -11.66 -1.92 7.47
C PHE A 292 -12.13 -3.28 8.00
N PHE A 293 -11.97 -3.52 9.30
CA PHE A 293 -12.20 -4.84 9.88
C PHE A 293 -13.53 -4.98 10.64
N LEU A 294 -14.06 -3.90 11.21
CA LEU A 294 -15.21 -4.00 12.13
C LEU A 294 -16.47 -3.34 11.55
N ILE A 295 -16.39 -2.09 11.15
CA ILE A 295 -17.58 -1.29 10.79
C ILE A 295 -17.87 -1.35 9.28
N GLY A 296 -16.85 -1.36 8.46
CA GLY A 296 -16.97 -1.24 7.00
C GLY A 296 -17.77 -2.37 6.36
N PRO A 297 -17.55 -3.66 6.69
CA PRO A 297 -18.36 -4.75 6.17
C PRO A 297 -19.86 -4.55 6.49
N ALA A 298 -20.20 -4.17 7.71
CA ALA A 298 -21.59 -3.93 8.13
C ALA A 298 -22.21 -2.72 7.40
N LEU A 299 -21.46 -1.63 7.22
CA LEU A 299 -21.89 -0.47 6.42
C LEU A 299 -22.12 -0.85 4.97
N LEU A 300 -21.21 -1.65 4.40
CA LEU A 300 -21.29 -2.10 3.02
C LEU A 300 -22.49 -3.05 2.81
N ASP A 301 -22.79 -3.91 3.76
CA ASP A 301 -23.96 -4.79 3.70
C ASP A 301 -25.27 -4.01 3.86
N ARG A 302 -25.28 -2.98 4.71
CA ARG A 302 -26.46 -2.15 4.96
C ARG A 302 -26.77 -1.19 3.82
N PHE A 303 -25.76 -0.50 3.27
CA PHE A 303 -25.95 0.57 2.28
C PHE A 303 -25.63 0.13 0.85
N GLY A 304 -25.07 -1.07 0.68
CA GLY A 304 -24.57 -1.56 -0.59
C GLY A 304 -23.35 -0.75 -1.07
N VAL A 305 -22.79 -1.16 -2.21
CA VAL A 305 -21.61 -0.52 -2.82
C VAL A 305 -21.87 0.96 -3.13
N ARG A 306 -23.04 1.26 -3.67
CA ARG A 306 -23.49 2.62 -4.01
C ARG A 306 -23.54 3.54 -2.79
N GLY A 307 -24.23 3.10 -1.72
CA GLY A 307 -24.37 3.91 -0.52
C GLY A 307 -23.07 4.07 0.25
N ALA A 308 -22.22 3.03 0.28
CA ALA A 308 -20.90 3.09 0.90
C ALA A 308 -19.97 4.08 0.18
N ALA A 309 -19.92 4.06 -1.16
CA ALA A 309 -19.12 5.00 -1.94
C ALA A 309 -19.64 6.44 -1.82
N ALA A 310 -20.96 6.64 -1.82
CA ALA A 310 -21.58 7.95 -1.60
C ALA A 310 -21.29 8.49 -0.20
N LEU A 311 -21.35 7.64 0.84
CA LEU A 311 -21.02 8.00 2.21
C LEU A 311 -19.54 8.40 2.33
N ALA A 312 -18.64 7.70 1.64
CA ALA A 312 -17.22 8.04 1.59
C ALA A 312 -16.99 9.42 0.96
N ALA A 313 -17.65 9.71 -0.18
CA ALA A 313 -17.56 11.02 -0.83
C ALA A 313 -18.15 12.14 0.05
N ALA A 314 -19.30 11.91 0.69
CA ALA A 314 -19.92 12.87 1.61
C ALA A 314 -19.03 13.14 2.84
N ALA A 315 -18.41 12.11 3.41
CA ALA A 315 -17.43 12.24 4.49
C ALA A 315 -16.22 13.08 4.05
N GLY A 316 -15.74 12.92 2.81
CA GLY A 316 -14.69 13.73 2.24
C GLY A 316 -15.08 15.22 2.09
N ILE A 317 -16.28 15.51 1.62
CA ILE A 317 -16.80 16.89 1.55
C ILE A 317 -16.74 17.53 2.93
N LEU A 318 -17.31 16.86 3.93
CA LEU A 318 -17.35 17.37 5.31
C LEU A 318 -15.95 17.56 5.87
N ARG A 319 -15.08 16.54 5.73
CA ARG A 319 -13.72 16.53 6.25
C ARG A 319 -12.89 17.71 5.71
N TRP A 320 -12.87 17.88 4.40
CA TRP A 320 -12.04 18.91 3.77
C TRP A 320 -12.62 20.31 3.92
N SER A 321 -13.94 20.47 3.93
CA SER A 321 -14.58 21.77 4.18
C SER A 321 -14.25 22.29 5.58
N ILE A 322 -14.35 21.45 6.61
CA ILE A 322 -14.03 21.85 7.98
C ILE A 322 -12.52 21.98 8.17
N ALA A 323 -11.70 21.05 7.63
CA ALA A 323 -10.24 21.17 7.70
C ALA A 323 -9.72 22.47 7.05
N GLY A 324 -10.43 23.01 6.06
CA GLY A 324 -10.10 24.28 5.42
C GLY A 324 -10.21 25.49 6.36
N VAL A 325 -11.13 25.48 7.30
CA VAL A 325 -11.44 26.65 8.16
C VAL A 325 -10.91 26.55 9.58
N THR A 326 -10.58 25.34 10.08
CA THR A 326 -10.20 25.15 11.48
C THR A 326 -8.81 24.57 11.67
N THR A 327 -8.18 24.96 12.78
CA THR A 327 -7.01 24.32 13.38
C THR A 327 -7.28 23.95 14.85
N SER A 328 -8.55 23.96 15.28
CA SER A 328 -8.94 23.50 16.62
C SER A 328 -8.66 22.00 16.77
N VAL A 329 -7.85 21.63 17.75
CA VAL A 329 -7.50 20.23 18.04
C VAL A 329 -8.75 19.38 18.23
N LEU A 330 -9.74 19.87 18.99
CA LEU A 330 -10.99 19.15 19.23
C LEU A 330 -11.75 18.84 17.92
N LEU A 331 -11.89 19.85 17.04
CA LEU A 331 -12.58 19.63 15.76
C LEU A 331 -11.76 18.74 14.84
N LEU A 332 -10.44 18.86 14.83
CA LEU A 332 -9.57 17.96 14.07
C LEU A 332 -9.68 16.52 14.55
N SER A 333 -9.69 16.26 15.87
CA SER A 333 -9.90 14.90 16.41
C SER A 333 -11.25 14.30 16.02
N ILE A 334 -12.32 15.10 15.93
CA ILE A 334 -13.62 14.65 15.44
C ILE A 334 -13.58 14.34 13.94
N LEU A 335 -12.78 15.05 13.17
CA LEU A 335 -12.67 14.87 11.72
C LEU A 335 -11.76 13.72 11.31
N GLN A 336 -10.70 13.42 12.07
CA GLN A 336 -9.74 12.39 11.69
C GLN A 336 -10.38 11.00 11.50
N PRO A 337 -11.33 10.53 12.32
CA PRO A 337 -12.02 9.27 12.09
C PRO A 337 -12.76 9.15 10.75
N LEU A 338 -13.14 10.27 10.11
CA LEU A 338 -13.73 10.25 8.77
C LEU A 338 -12.76 9.71 7.71
N HIS A 339 -11.44 9.65 8.01
CA HIS A 339 -10.45 8.99 7.17
C HIS A 339 -10.83 7.53 6.89
N GLY A 340 -11.29 6.82 7.90
CA GLY A 340 -11.76 5.44 7.74
C GLY A 340 -12.88 5.31 6.70
N LEU A 341 -13.78 6.30 6.60
CA LEU A 341 -14.83 6.30 5.58
C LEU A 341 -14.28 6.65 4.21
N THR A 342 -13.46 7.72 4.11
CA THR A 342 -12.93 8.19 2.83
C THR A 342 -11.90 7.25 2.23
N PHE A 343 -11.24 6.43 3.05
CA PHE A 343 -10.21 5.48 2.61
C PHE A 343 -10.70 4.03 2.67
N ALA A 344 -10.90 3.47 3.86
CA ALA A 344 -11.19 2.05 4.02
C ALA A 344 -12.57 1.64 3.49
N LEU A 345 -13.63 2.40 3.79
CA LEU A 345 -14.98 2.08 3.31
C LEU A 345 -15.07 2.16 1.78
N LEU A 346 -14.47 3.20 1.19
CA LEU A 346 -14.40 3.32 -0.27
C LEU A 346 -13.64 2.17 -0.90
N HIS A 347 -12.50 1.77 -0.30
CA HIS A 347 -11.73 0.62 -0.77
C HIS A 347 -12.57 -0.66 -0.78
N LEU A 348 -13.26 -0.95 0.32
CA LEU A 348 -14.15 -2.12 0.43
C LEU A 348 -15.25 -2.08 -0.64
N ALA A 349 -15.86 -0.90 -0.87
CA ALA A 349 -16.88 -0.72 -1.90
C ALA A 349 -16.31 -0.97 -3.30
N CYS A 350 -15.14 -0.41 -3.62
CA CYS A 350 -14.47 -0.62 -4.90
C CYS A 350 -14.08 -2.09 -5.12
N MET A 351 -13.55 -2.76 -4.09
CA MET A 351 -13.19 -4.19 -4.18
C MET A 351 -14.42 -5.06 -4.39
N ARG A 352 -15.51 -4.84 -3.65
CA ARG A 352 -16.77 -5.58 -3.84
C ARG A 352 -17.34 -5.38 -5.24
N MET A 353 -17.32 -4.14 -5.76
CA MET A 353 -17.78 -3.85 -7.11
C MET A 353 -16.87 -4.51 -8.16
N MET A 354 -15.57 -4.49 -7.97
CA MET A 354 -14.60 -5.10 -8.89
C MET A 354 -14.81 -6.60 -9.04
N VAL A 355 -15.08 -7.32 -7.93
CA VAL A 355 -15.40 -8.75 -7.95
C VAL A 355 -16.66 -9.06 -8.78
N THR A 356 -17.62 -8.13 -8.86
CA THR A 356 -18.85 -8.33 -9.65
C THR A 356 -18.71 -7.95 -11.12
N LEU A 357 -17.77 -7.03 -11.45
CA LEU A 357 -17.59 -6.51 -12.80
C LEU A 357 -16.54 -7.25 -13.62
N VAL A 358 -15.53 -7.81 -12.94
CA VAL A 358 -14.31 -8.28 -13.58
C VAL A 358 -14.18 -9.80 -13.44
N PRO A 359 -13.88 -10.53 -14.53
CA PRO A 359 -13.55 -11.94 -14.45
C PRO A 359 -12.33 -12.19 -13.56
N SER A 360 -12.30 -13.35 -12.89
CA SER A 360 -11.19 -13.71 -12.00
C SER A 360 -9.82 -13.73 -12.69
N SER A 361 -9.78 -14.05 -13.98
CA SER A 361 -8.56 -14.02 -14.81
C SER A 361 -7.96 -12.62 -14.97
N LEU A 362 -8.78 -11.55 -14.90
CA LEU A 362 -8.37 -10.14 -15.04
C LEU A 362 -8.32 -9.38 -13.72
N ALA A 363 -8.56 -10.05 -12.59
CA ALA A 363 -8.65 -9.39 -11.28
C ALA A 363 -7.37 -8.60 -10.93
N ALA A 364 -6.19 -9.18 -11.19
CA ALA A 364 -4.92 -8.52 -10.94
C ALA A 364 -4.72 -7.27 -11.84
N THR A 365 -5.08 -7.39 -13.12
CA THR A 365 -5.02 -6.27 -14.08
C THR A 365 -5.96 -5.14 -13.69
N ALA A 366 -7.18 -5.47 -13.28
CA ALA A 366 -8.15 -4.48 -12.82
C ALA A 366 -7.67 -3.75 -11.55
N GLN A 367 -7.10 -4.47 -10.59
CA GLN A 367 -6.50 -3.88 -9.40
C GLN A 367 -5.31 -2.98 -9.74
N ALA A 368 -4.49 -3.36 -10.72
CA ALA A 368 -3.39 -2.52 -11.19
C ALA A 368 -3.89 -1.20 -11.79
N PHE A 369 -4.93 -1.22 -12.63
CA PHE A 369 -5.55 0.00 -13.15
C PHE A 369 -6.18 0.88 -12.07
N TYR A 370 -6.85 0.26 -11.12
CA TYR A 370 -7.41 0.95 -9.97
C TYR A 370 -6.33 1.64 -9.13
N ALA A 371 -5.26 0.93 -8.79
CA ALA A 371 -4.14 1.47 -8.03
C ALA A 371 -3.38 2.55 -8.80
N PHE A 372 -3.12 2.31 -10.10
CA PHE A 372 -2.46 3.29 -10.97
C PHE A 372 -3.29 4.56 -11.13
N GLY A 373 -4.59 4.43 -11.44
CA GLY A 373 -5.48 5.58 -11.65
C GLY A 373 -5.60 6.45 -10.41
N SER A 374 -5.84 5.85 -9.23
CA SER A 374 -5.90 6.58 -7.98
C SER A 374 -4.54 7.17 -7.59
N GLY A 375 -3.46 6.40 -7.71
CA GLY A 375 -2.11 6.86 -7.38
C GLY A 375 -1.63 7.99 -8.28
N PHE A 376 -1.90 7.91 -9.58
CA PHE A 376 -1.52 8.96 -10.54
C PHE A 376 -2.24 10.29 -10.26
N VAL A 377 -3.56 10.24 -10.03
CA VAL A 377 -4.34 11.45 -9.71
C VAL A 377 -3.90 12.02 -8.35
N THR A 378 -3.64 11.17 -7.36
CA THR A 378 -3.11 11.65 -6.05
C THR A 378 -1.76 12.32 -6.23
N ALA A 379 -0.84 11.76 -7.02
CA ALA A 379 0.46 12.36 -7.31
C ALA A 379 0.33 13.72 -8.02
N ALA A 380 -0.53 13.81 -9.05
CA ALA A 380 -0.80 15.04 -9.77
C ALA A 380 -1.37 16.12 -8.85
N LEU A 381 -2.34 15.75 -7.99
CA LEU A 381 -2.92 16.67 -7.01
C LEU A 381 -1.91 17.08 -5.92
N THR A 382 -1.00 16.19 -5.53
CA THR A 382 0.09 16.54 -4.60
C THR A 382 1.03 17.58 -5.20
N LEU A 383 1.39 17.45 -6.49
CA LEU A 383 2.14 18.47 -7.22
C LEU A 383 1.42 19.83 -7.19
N LEU A 384 0.12 19.84 -7.46
CA LEU A 384 -0.71 21.06 -7.47
C LEU A 384 -0.92 21.63 -6.06
N SER A 385 -0.96 20.77 -5.04
CA SER A 385 -1.20 21.16 -3.64
C SER A 385 -0.17 22.16 -3.13
N GLY A 386 1.08 22.08 -3.59
CA GLY A 386 2.12 23.04 -3.23
C GLY A 386 1.78 24.47 -3.67
N THR A 387 1.32 24.64 -4.90
CA THR A 387 0.91 25.94 -5.44
C THR A 387 -0.38 26.44 -4.79
N LEU A 388 -1.35 25.54 -4.60
CA LEU A 388 -2.62 25.89 -3.94
C LEU A 388 -2.39 26.33 -2.49
N TYR A 389 -1.57 25.60 -1.75
CA TYR A 389 -1.29 25.94 -0.35
C TYR A 389 -0.51 27.26 -0.21
N ALA A 390 0.49 27.49 -1.07
CA ALA A 390 1.23 28.74 -1.09
C ALA A 390 0.35 29.97 -1.35
N ARG A 391 -0.71 29.80 -2.18
CA ARG A 391 -1.59 30.91 -2.58
C ARG A 391 -2.76 31.13 -1.62
N TYR A 392 -3.35 30.06 -1.11
CA TYR A 392 -4.62 30.08 -0.39
C TYR A 392 -4.54 29.58 1.06
N GLY A 393 -3.39 29.07 1.50
CA GLY A 393 -3.21 28.52 2.86
C GLY A 393 -4.25 27.44 3.17
N GLY A 394 -4.96 27.59 4.29
CA GLY A 394 -6.03 26.67 4.68
C GLY A 394 -7.16 26.54 3.68
N ALA A 395 -7.51 27.59 2.94
CA ALA A 395 -8.57 27.52 1.93
C ALA A 395 -8.23 26.56 0.77
N ALA A 396 -6.98 26.13 0.62
CA ALA A 396 -6.57 25.11 -0.34
C ALA A 396 -7.20 23.73 -0.11
N PHE A 397 -7.84 23.51 1.04
CA PHE A 397 -8.62 22.28 1.27
C PHE A 397 -9.99 22.28 0.58
N PHE A 398 -10.57 23.45 0.23
CA PHE A 398 -11.87 23.49 -0.45
C PHE A 398 -11.88 22.83 -1.84
N PRO A 399 -10.86 22.99 -2.71
CA PRO A 399 -10.74 22.17 -3.92
C PRO A 399 -10.82 20.66 -3.67
N MET A 400 -10.28 20.17 -2.52
CA MET A 400 -10.35 18.75 -2.16
C MET A 400 -11.79 18.33 -1.80
N ALA A 401 -12.53 19.21 -1.10
CA ALA A 401 -13.97 19.01 -0.88
C ALA A 401 -14.76 18.99 -2.19
N LEU A 402 -14.41 19.86 -3.15
CA LEU A 402 -15.03 19.89 -4.47
C LEU A 402 -14.81 18.59 -5.25
N LEU A 403 -13.61 17.99 -5.19
CA LEU A 403 -13.34 16.69 -5.82
C LEU A 403 -14.26 15.59 -5.28
N CYS A 404 -14.47 15.55 -3.96
CA CYS A 404 -15.43 14.64 -3.33
C CYS A 404 -16.88 14.97 -3.74
N GLY A 405 -17.20 16.26 -3.88
CA GLY A 405 -18.50 16.73 -4.39
C GLY A 405 -18.78 16.26 -5.81
N VAL A 406 -17.76 16.30 -6.68
CA VAL A 406 -17.85 15.76 -8.05
C VAL A 406 -17.95 14.23 -8.03
N ALA A 407 -17.21 13.54 -7.13
CA ALA A 407 -17.27 12.09 -7.02
C ALA A 407 -18.65 11.57 -6.57
N LEU A 408 -19.38 12.34 -5.75
CA LEU A 408 -20.65 11.92 -5.14
C LEU A 408 -21.73 11.49 -6.16
N PRO A 409 -22.08 12.27 -7.19
CA PRO A 409 -23.05 11.84 -8.21
C PRO A 409 -22.56 10.63 -9.01
N PHE A 410 -21.27 10.55 -9.33
CA PHE A 410 -20.73 9.36 -10.00
C PHE A 410 -20.79 8.12 -9.11
N ALA A 411 -20.54 8.24 -7.81
CA ALA A 411 -20.71 7.14 -6.87
C ALA A 411 -22.20 6.73 -6.76
N TRP A 412 -23.09 7.71 -6.70
CA TRP A 412 -24.52 7.45 -6.54
C TRP A 412 -25.17 6.81 -7.76
N PHE A 413 -24.93 7.32 -8.94
CA PHE A 413 -25.54 6.84 -10.18
C PHE A 413 -24.73 5.75 -10.87
N GLY A 414 -23.39 5.82 -10.81
CA GLY A 414 -22.52 4.89 -11.51
C GLY A 414 -22.33 3.55 -10.81
N PHE A 415 -22.55 3.49 -9.49
CA PHE A 415 -22.51 2.25 -8.71
C PHE A 415 -23.89 1.62 -8.51
N ALA A 416 -24.90 2.08 -9.23
CA ALA A 416 -26.24 1.50 -9.18
C ALA A 416 -26.30 0.08 -9.75
N ASN A 417 -27.14 -0.77 -9.18
CA ASN A 417 -27.27 -2.19 -9.55
C ASN A 417 -27.99 -2.38 -10.92
N GLU A 418 -27.27 -2.56 -12.00
CA GLU A 418 -27.70 -3.27 -13.18
C GLU A 418 -26.68 -4.36 -13.50
N ARG A 419 -27.16 -5.57 -13.73
CA ARG A 419 -26.34 -6.73 -14.09
C ARG A 419 -25.94 -6.62 -15.56
N HIS A 420 -24.88 -5.88 -15.90
CA HIS A 420 -24.17 -6.07 -17.15
C HIS A 420 -22.97 -6.98 -16.87
N ARG A 421 -23.01 -8.21 -17.41
CA ARG A 421 -21.92 -9.16 -17.32
C ARG A 421 -20.88 -8.84 -18.37
N PHE A 422 -19.63 -8.97 -18.03
CA PHE A 422 -18.48 -8.98 -18.95
C PHE A 422 -18.66 -10.07 -20.03
N ASP A 423 -19.32 -11.16 -19.67
CA ASP A 423 -19.69 -12.24 -20.57
C ASP A 423 -20.52 -11.76 -21.78
N ASP A 424 -21.41 -10.78 -21.59
CA ASP A 424 -22.22 -10.21 -22.69
C ASP A 424 -21.35 -9.43 -23.69
N TYR A 425 -20.30 -8.77 -23.21
CA TYR A 425 -19.34 -8.06 -24.07
C TYR A 425 -18.50 -9.05 -24.90
N LEU A 426 -17.98 -10.10 -24.28
CA LEU A 426 -17.17 -11.13 -24.97
C LEU A 426 -18.02 -11.88 -26.01
N ILE A 427 -19.26 -12.24 -25.66
CA ILE A 427 -20.20 -12.89 -26.58
C ILE A 427 -20.51 -11.98 -27.77
N GLN A 428 -20.71 -10.69 -27.54
CA GLN A 428 -21.03 -9.73 -28.60
C GLN A 428 -19.81 -9.47 -29.50
N HIS A 429 -18.59 -9.44 -28.94
CA HIS A 429 -17.36 -9.25 -29.71
C HIS A 429 -17.03 -10.50 -30.55
N MET A 430 -17.15 -11.69 -29.98
CA MET A 430 -16.98 -12.94 -30.73
C MET A 430 -18.03 -13.11 -31.85
N ARG A 431 -19.26 -12.64 -31.64
CA ARG A 431 -20.30 -12.62 -32.70
C ARG A 431 -19.96 -11.66 -33.85
N ASN A 432 -19.28 -10.57 -33.55
CA ASN A 432 -18.91 -9.57 -34.58
C ASN A 432 -17.66 -9.98 -35.37
N GLU A 433 -16.77 -10.80 -34.77
CA GLU A 433 -15.59 -11.33 -35.49
C GLU A 433 -15.91 -12.60 -36.31
N LEU A 434 -17.07 -13.22 -36.08
CA LEU A 434 -17.54 -14.38 -36.84
C LEU A 434 -18.46 -14.00 -38.02
N LYS A 435 -18.71 -12.71 -38.22
CA LYS A 435 -19.38 -12.13 -39.40
C LYS A 435 -18.39 -11.46 -40.33
#